data_af2f75cdb62fc5801fe75bfbf0000831
#
_entry.id   af2f75cdb62fc5801fe75bfbf0000831
#
_cell.length_a   1.000
_cell.length_b   1.000
_cell.length_c   1.000
_cell.angle_alpha   90.00
_cell.angle_beta   90.00
_cell.angle_gamma   90.00
#
_symmetry.space_group_name_H-M   'P 1'
#
loop_
_entity.id
_entity.type
_entity.pdbx_description
1 polymer ?
#
loop_
_entity_poly.entity_id
_entity_poly.type
_entity_poly.pdbx_seq_one_letter_code
_entity_poly.pdbx_strand_id
1 'polypeptide(L)'
;NTVIKNEDDYEDNYSTGISNVGEWVAKYPGLLGNSLKISVCPSAQAWSNSIAGTIAVTTQTTAVTGTSTFFDTQLVVGDLLEIGPDKEKVRVSAIANSTVLTLERKYTGNTVSGYAATRYWEFYNFFDIAPGTSTYANTASATADEMHIAVVDEDGEWTGVKNQVIEVFPAVSMASDAKTEDGRSNYYKDVINNRSQYVWWTKHHASN
;
A
#
# COMPACT_ATOMS: atom_id res chain seq x y z
N ASN A 1 13.16 15.96 -17.20
CA ASN A 1 12.62 14.59 -17.11
C ASN A 1 13.75 13.61 -17.27
N THR A 2 13.96 12.72 -16.30
CA THR A 2 14.91 11.60 -16.43
C THR A 2 14.26 10.56 -17.33
N VAL A 3 14.96 10.14 -18.37
CA VAL A 3 14.55 9.05 -19.27
C VAL A 3 15.57 7.93 -19.14
N ILE A 4 15.11 6.78 -18.64
CA ILE A 4 15.90 5.55 -18.57
C ILE A 4 15.59 4.77 -19.83
N LYS A 5 16.62 4.44 -20.61
CA LYS A 5 16.47 3.88 -21.96
C LYS A 5 16.20 2.37 -21.97
N ASN A 6 16.87 1.65 -21.06
CA ASN A 6 16.79 0.21 -20.89
C ASN A 6 17.40 -0.20 -19.55
N GLU A 7 17.50 -1.50 -19.30
CA GLU A 7 18.06 -2.05 -18.06
C GLU A 7 19.54 -1.72 -17.90
N ASP A 8 20.35 -1.83 -18.94
CA ASP A 8 21.78 -1.48 -18.91
C ASP A 8 21.98 -0.01 -18.52
N ASP A 9 21.18 0.91 -19.10
CA ASP A 9 21.22 2.34 -18.75
C ASP A 9 20.80 2.57 -17.28
N TYR A 10 19.82 1.80 -16.79
CA TYR A 10 19.44 1.85 -15.36
C TYR A 10 20.55 1.36 -14.45
N GLU A 11 21.16 0.21 -14.75
CA GLU A 11 22.23 -0.37 -13.94
C GLU A 11 23.46 0.53 -13.89
N ASP A 12 23.88 1.05 -15.03
CA ASP A 12 25.09 1.87 -15.15
C ASP A 12 24.95 3.26 -14.50
N ASN A 13 23.76 3.88 -14.58
CA ASN A 13 23.61 5.29 -14.26
C ASN A 13 22.65 5.59 -13.10
N TYR A 14 21.73 4.67 -12.76
CA TYR A 14 20.60 4.97 -11.87
C TYR A 14 20.41 3.98 -10.72
N SER A 15 21.05 2.83 -10.75
CA SER A 15 20.90 1.77 -9.73
C SER A 15 21.33 2.17 -8.31
N THR A 16 22.14 3.22 -8.19
CA THR A 16 22.54 3.80 -6.89
C THR A 16 21.53 4.80 -6.32
N GLY A 17 20.52 5.12 -7.09
CA GLY A 17 19.46 6.06 -6.74
C GLY A 17 19.45 7.32 -7.59
N ILE A 18 18.28 7.93 -7.68
CA ILE A 18 18.04 9.17 -8.45
C ILE A 18 17.50 10.24 -7.50
N SER A 19 18.12 11.42 -7.51
CA SER A 19 17.59 12.59 -6.81
C SER A 19 16.49 13.27 -7.64
N ASN A 20 15.53 13.91 -6.96
CA ASN A 20 14.45 14.69 -7.58
C ASN A 20 13.44 13.90 -8.45
N VAL A 21 13.32 12.61 -8.19
CA VAL A 21 12.27 11.73 -8.74
C VAL A 21 11.51 11.05 -7.59
N GLY A 22 10.43 10.33 -7.92
CA GLY A 22 9.71 9.47 -6.99
C GLY A 22 10.57 8.29 -6.51
N GLU A 23 10.00 7.43 -5.70
CA GLU A 23 10.66 6.23 -5.17
C GLU A 23 10.81 5.14 -6.24
N TRP A 24 10.00 5.21 -7.25
CA TRP A 24 9.88 4.24 -8.32
C TRP A 24 9.84 4.93 -9.69
N VAL A 25 10.34 4.25 -10.70
CA VAL A 25 10.23 4.67 -12.10
C VAL A 25 9.71 3.52 -12.95
N ALA A 26 8.81 3.83 -13.87
CA ALA A 26 8.28 2.85 -14.80
C ALA A 26 9.35 2.40 -15.80
N LYS A 27 9.38 1.10 -16.13
CA LYS A 27 10.22 0.52 -17.21
C LYS A 27 9.73 0.92 -18.60
N TYR A 28 8.50 1.38 -18.70
CA TYR A 28 7.87 1.76 -19.96
C TYR A 28 7.48 3.24 -19.93
N PRO A 29 7.86 4.03 -20.91
CA PRO A 29 7.54 5.46 -20.97
C PRO A 29 6.10 5.72 -21.44
N GLY A 30 5.62 6.94 -21.20
CA GLY A 30 4.34 7.42 -21.71
C GLY A 30 3.13 6.95 -20.90
N LEU A 31 2.00 6.74 -21.57
CA LEU A 31 0.72 6.40 -20.93
C LEU A 31 0.81 5.12 -20.09
N LEU A 32 1.49 4.10 -20.60
CA LEU A 32 1.68 2.84 -19.87
C LEU A 32 2.39 3.05 -18.54
N GLY A 33 3.50 3.80 -18.54
CA GLY A 33 4.23 4.09 -17.31
C GLY A 33 3.45 5.00 -16.36
N ASN A 34 2.70 5.95 -16.89
CA ASN A 34 1.89 6.87 -16.10
C ASN A 34 0.66 6.19 -15.46
N SER A 35 0.21 5.07 -16.01
CA SER A 35 -0.88 4.26 -15.46
C SER A 35 -0.46 3.41 -14.25
N LEU A 36 0.82 3.36 -13.93
CA LEU A 36 1.32 2.54 -12.81
C LEU A 36 1.27 3.31 -11.49
N LYS A 37 0.63 2.72 -10.49
CA LYS A 37 0.65 3.13 -9.10
C LYS A 37 1.39 2.08 -8.27
N ILE A 38 2.33 2.51 -7.45
CA ILE A 38 2.98 1.63 -6.47
C ILE A 38 2.42 1.92 -5.10
N SER A 39 1.89 0.90 -4.47
CA SER A 39 1.35 0.99 -3.11
C SER A 39 2.19 0.14 -2.17
N VAL A 40 2.68 0.77 -1.10
CA VAL A 40 3.56 0.15 -0.10
C VAL A 40 2.84 0.05 1.23
N CYS A 41 2.88 -1.12 1.85
CA CYS A 41 2.44 -1.36 3.22
C CYS A 41 3.68 -1.63 4.10
N PRO A 42 4.23 -0.60 4.78
CA PRO A 42 5.54 -0.69 5.42
C PRO A 42 5.51 -1.32 6.82
N SER A 43 4.34 -1.66 7.37
CA SER A 43 4.23 -2.20 8.72
C SER A 43 2.89 -2.89 8.97
N ALA A 44 2.79 -3.66 10.06
CA ALA A 44 1.53 -4.24 10.49
C ALA A 44 0.45 -3.18 10.80
N GLN A 45 0.84 -2.02 11.33
CA GLN A 45 -0.10 -0.90 11.57
C GLN A 45 -0.58 -0.27 10.26
N ALA A 46 0.29 -0.26 9.24
CA ALA A 46 -0.11 0.17 7.89
C ALA A 46 -1.03 -0.84 7.20
N TRP A 47 -0.93 -2.12 7.53
CA TRP A 47 -1.81 -3.18 7.05
C TRP A 47 -3.24 -3.05 7.61
N SER A 48 -3.37 -3.00 8.93
CA SER A 48 -4.63 -2.75 9.62
C SER A 48 -4.41 -2.07 10.97
N ASN A 49 -5.29 -1.14 11.30
CA ASN A 49 -5.22 -0.45 12.58
C ASN A 49 -6.62 0.01 13.02
N SER A 50 -6.86 -0.03 14.33
CA SER A 50 -8.06 0.60 14.90
C SER A 50 -7.96 2.11 14.73
N ILE A 51 -9.03 2.74 14.28
CA ILE A 51 -9.11 4.21 14.27
C ILE A 51 -9.50 4.72 15.65
N ALA A 52 -9.05 5.93 16.00
CA ALA A 52 -9.44 6.59 17.24
C ALA A 52 -10.93 6.93 17.24
N GLY A 53 -11.53 6.98 18.40
CA GLY A 53 -12.93 7.38 18.57
C GLY A 53 -13.93 6.33 18.10
N THR A 54 -15.10 6.79 17.72
CA THR A 54 -16.20 5.93 17.27
C THR A 54 -16.88 6.51 16.03
N ILE A 55 -17.56 5.67 15.26
CA ILE A 55 -18.25 6.07 14.05
C ILE A 55 -19.76 5.84 14.15
N ALA A 56 -20.49 6.58 13.33
CA ALA A 56 -21.90 6.35 13.05
C ALA A 56 -22.11 6.29 11.54
N VAL A 57 -22.84 5.27 11.10
CA VAL A 57 -23.23 5.03 9.69
C VAL A 57 -24.65 4.52 9.66
N THR A 58 -25.48 5.12 8.80
CA THR A 58 -26.81 4.62 8.54
C THR A 58 -26.78 3.63 7.38
N THR A 59 -27.52 2.52 7.52
CA THR A 59 -27.67 1.55 6.43
C THR A 59 -28.16 2.24 5.14
N GLN A 60 -27.70 1.76 3.98
CA GLN A 60 -27.97 2.31 2.65
C GLN A 60 -27.47 3.75 2.41
N THR A 61 -26.54 4.25 3.24
CA THR A 61 -25.85 5.53 3.00
C THR A 61 -24.36 5.35 2.75
N THR A 62 -23.72 6.38 2.19
CA THR A 62 -22.27 6.45 2.00
C THR A 62 -21.58 7.34 3.03
N ALA A 63 -22.35 8.14 3.78
CA ALA A 63 -21.83 9.09 4.75
C ALA A 63 -21.44 8.37 6.06
N VAL A 64 -20.23 8.65 6.54
CA VAL A 64 -19.72 8.22 7.85
C VAL A 64 -19.42 9.45 8.67
N THR A 65 -19.92 9.49 9.89
CA THR A 65 -19.60 10.53 10.86
C THR A 65 -18.80 9.93 12.02
N GLY A 66 -17.83 10.68 12.52
CA GLY A 66 -16.96 10.28 13.62
C GLY A 66 -17.18 11.14 14.87
N THR A 67 -16.94 10.54 16.03
CA THR A 67 -16.86 11.22 17.33
C THR A 67 -15.47 10.96 17.89
N SER A 68 -14.69 12.02 18.14
CA SER A 68 -13.30 11.94 18.58
C SER A 68 -12.40 11.12 17.63
N THR A 69 -12.72 11.17 16.34
CA THR A 69 -11.95 10.53 15.27
C THR A 69 -10.93 11.50 14.67
N PHE A 70 -9.95 10.96 13.93
CA PHE A 70 -8.92 11.70 13.20
C PHE A 70 -8.79 11.11 11.79
N PHE A 71 -9.87 11.12 11.01
CA PHE A 71 -9.90 10.50 9.68
C PHE A 71 -8.84 11.05 8.74
N ASP A 72 -8.60 12.35 8.78
CA ASP A 72 -7.63 13.08 7.95
C ASP A 72 -6.16 12.71 8.21
N THR A 73 -5.86 12.09 9.34
CA THR A 73 -4.49 11.65 9.70
C THR A 73 -4.35 10.14 9.84
N GLN A 74 -5.45 9.42 10.02
CA GLN A 74 -5.43 7.96 10.25
C GLN A 74 -5.84 7.14 9.03
N LEU A 75 -6.47 7.77 8.03
CA LEU A 75 -6.98 7.14 6.82
C LEU A 75 -6.46 7.87 5.59
N VAL A 76 -6.35 7.11 4.50
CA VAL A 76 -6.19 7.68 3.15
C VAL A 76 -7.34 7.23 2.25
N VAL A 77 -7.63 8.01 1.22
CA VAL A 77 -8.59 7.60 0.19
C VAL A 77 -8.11 6.31 -0.45
N GLY A 78 -9.01 5.34 -0.55
CA GLY A 78 -8.68 3.98 -1.00
C GLY A 78 -8.65 2.95 0.13
N ASP A 79 -8.32 3.33 1.37
CA ASP A 79 -8.39 2.42 2.52
C ASP A 79 -9.77 1.77 2.65
N LEU A 80 -9.80 0.57 3.21
CA LEU A 80 -11.03 -0.11 3.56
C LEU A 80 -11.36 0.13 5.03
N LEU A 81 -12.57 0.55 5.30
CA LEU A 81 -13.11 0.71 6.65
C LEU A 81 -13.99 -0.48 7.00
N GLU A 82 -13.61 -1.23 8.03
CA GLU A 82 -14.43 -2.30 8.61
C GLU A 82 -15.43 -1.71 9.60
N ILE A 83 -16.71 -1.92 9.32
CA ILE A 83 -17.81 -1.24 10.00
C ILE A 83 -18.72 -2.27 10.66
N GLY A 84 -19.09 -2.00 11.91
CA GLY A 84 -20.14 -2.69 12.62
C GLY A 84 -19.84 -4.14 13.01
N PRO A 85 -20.82 -4.80 13.64
CA PRO A 85 -20.70 -6.19 14.06
C PRO A 85 -20.66 -7.15 12.86
N ASP A 86 -21.18 -6.74 11.71
CA ASP A 86 -21.19 -7.51 10.47
C ASP A 86 -19.80 -7.50 9.77
N LYS A 87 -18.87 -6.68 10.26
CA LYS A 87 -17.50 -6.53 9.74
C LYS A 87 -17.44 -6.25 8.24
N GLU A 88 -18.43 -5.51 7.75
CA GLU A 88 -18.47 -5.10 6.36
C GLU A 88 -17.31 -4.14 6.08
N LYS A 89 -16.50 -4.47 5.07
CA LYS A 89 -15.42 -3.61 4.62
C LYS A 89 -15.86 -2.81 3.41
N VAL A 90 -15.80 -1.49 3.53
CA VAL A 90 -16.16 -0.58 2.45
C VAL A 90 -15.01 0.40 2.21
N ARG A 91 -14.69 0.62 0.94
CA ARG A 91 -13.64 1.54 0.52
C ARG A 91 -14.01 2.98 0.84
N VAL A 92 -13.06 3.75 1.33
CA VAL A 92 -13.16 5.20 1.54
C VAL A 92 -12.94 5.91 0.22
N SER A 93 -13.92 6.68 -0.25
CA SER A 93 -13.83 7.45 -1.50
C SER A 93 -13.44 8.90 -1.29
N ALA A 94 -13.74 9.47 -0.13
CA ALA A 94 -13.35 10.84 0.20
C ALA A 94 -13.26 11.05 1.72
N ILE A 95 -12.34 11.90 2.14
CA ILE A 95 -12.19 12.35 3.53
C ILE A 95 -12.36 13.86 3.53
N ALA A 96 -13.44 14.35 4.14
CA ALA A 96 -13.75 15.77 4.19
C ALA A 96 -13.00 16.49 5.33
N ASN A 97 -12.86 15.83 6.48
CA ASN A 97 -12.15 16.34 7.65
C ASN A 97 -11.94 15.20 8.67
N SER A 98 -11.47 15.54 9.87
CA SER A 98 -11.21 14.57 10.95
C SER A 98 -12.42 13.72 11.38
N THR A 99 -13.64 14.16 11.11
CA THR A 99 -14.88 13.53 11.60
C THR A 99 -15.90 13.17 10.50
N VAL A 100 -15.59 13.47 9.23
CA VAL A 100 -16.52 13.20 8.11
C VAL A 100 -15.78 12.57 6.95
N LEU A 101 -16.26 11.42 6.51
CA LEU A 101 -15.78 10.75 5.30
C LEU A 101 -16.94 10.19 4.48
N THR A 102 -16.66 9.81 3.25
CA THR A 102 -17.61 9.20 2.31
C THR A 102 -17.07 7.85 1.85
N LEU A 103 -17.94 6.86 1.82
CA LEU A 103 -17.66 5.53 1.30
C LEU A 103 -17.90 5.47 -0.21
N GLU A 104 -17.19 4.60 -0.90
CA GLU A 104 -17.33 4.38 -2.34
C GLU A 104 -18.70 3.80 -2.72
N ARG A 105 -19.24 2.94 -1.88
CA ARG A 105 -20.58 2.35 -2.01
C ARG A 105 -21.38 2.49 -0.73
N LYS A 106 -22.69 2.32 -0.85
CA LYS A 106 -23.59 2.32 0.31
C LYS A 106 -23.22 1.18 1.28
N TYR A 107 -23.16 1.50 2.55
CA TYR A 107 -23.07 0.52 3.63
C TYR A 107 -24.34 -0.32 3.66
N THR A 108 -24.21 -1.64 3.66
CA THR A 108 -25.36 -2.57 3.60
C THR A 108 -25.68 -3.23 4.93
N GLY A 109 -24.77 -3.13 5.90
CA GLY A 109 -24.99 -3.64 7.26
C GLY A 109 -26.01 -2.84 8.06
N ASN A 110 -26.21 -3.23 9.29
CA ASN A 110 -27.12 -2.54 10.21
C ASN A 110 -26.62 -1.15 10.58
N THR A 111 -27.52 -0.17 10.72
CA THR A 111 -27.17 1.15 11.23
C THR A 111 -26.39 1.06 12.53
N VAL A 112 -25.23 1.70 12.59
CA VAL A 112 -24.37 1.74 13.77
C VAL A 112 -24.17 3.16 14.28
N SER A 113 -24.03 3.31 15.59
CA SER A 113 -23.69 4.58 16.24
C SER A 113 -22.82 4.30 17.46
N GLY A 114 -21.75 5.10 17.62
CA GLY A 114 -20.79 4.90 18.71
C GLY A 114 -19.97 3.61 18.56
N TYR A 115 -19.76 3.13 17.35
CA TYR A 115 -19.05 1.87 17.07
C TYR A 115 -17.57 2.11 16.76
N ALA A 116 -16.68 1.29 17.31
CA ALA A 116 -15.26 1.30 16.95
C ALA A 116 -15.09 0.72 15.54
N ALA A 117 -14.19 1.29 14.75
CA ALA A 117 -13.91 0.80 13.41
C ALA A 117 -12.42 0.51 13.23
N THR A 118 -12.14 -0.36 12.27
CA THR A 118 -10.77 -0.73 11.90
C THR A 118 -10.55 -0.37 10.43
N ARG A 119 -9.41 0.27 10.16
CA ARG A 119 -8.97 0.49 8.81
C ARG A 119 -8.11 -0.67 8.33
N TYR A 120 -8.16 -0.95 7.03
CA TYR A 120 -7.28 -1.87 6.33
C TYR A 120 -6.67 -1.17 5.13
N TRP A 121 -5.41 -1.49 4.83
CA TRP A 121 -4.74 -1.05 3.61
C TRP A 121 -5.53 -1.48 2.37
N GLU A 122 -5.60 -0.63 1.36
CA GLU A 122 -6.38 -0.81 0.13
C GLU A 122 -6.21 -2.19 -0.52
N PHE A 123 -4.99 -2.74 -0.50
CA PHE A 123 -4.63 -4.01 -1.15
C PHE A 123 -4.39 -5.17 -0.18
N TYR A 124 -4.86 -5.07 1.06
CA TYR A 124 -4.59 -6.07 2.10
C TYR A 124 -4.99 -7.49 1.68
N ASN A 125 -6.04 -7.66 0.87
CA ASN A 125 -6.57 -8.96 0.45
C ASN A 125 -5.74 -9.69 -0.61
N PHE A 126 -4.68 -9.06 -1.13
CA PHE A 126 -3.72 -9.68 -2.05
C PHE A 126 -2.55 -10.35 -1.31
N PHE A 127 -2.54 -10.30 0.00
CA PHE A 127 -1.48 -10.82 0.86
C PHE A 127 -2.10 -11.62 2.01
N ASP A 128 -1.46 -12.71 2.41
CA ASP A 128 -2.03 -13.65 3.39
C ASP A 128 -1.96 -13.12 4.83
N ILE A 129 -0.90 -12.38 5.16
CA ILE A 129 -0.63 -11.87 6.51
C ILE A 129 -0.09 -10.44 6.44
N ALA A 130 -0.15 -9.70 7.55
CA ALA A 130 0.50 -8.40 7.68
C ALA A 130 2.03 -8.52 7.60
N PRO A 131 2.76 -7.49 7.10
CA PRO A 131 4.21 -7.50 7.16
C PRO A 131 4.69 -7.47 8.61
N GLY A 132 5.75 -8.21 8.90
CA GLY A 132 6.23 -8.43 10.25
C GLY A 132 7.75 -8.35 10.38
N THR A 133 8.33 -9.40 10.91
CA THR A 133 9.79 -9.55 11.08
C THR A 133 10.25 -10.77 10.30
N SER A 134 11.18 -10.58 9.38
CA SER A 134 11.77 -11.69 8.64
C SER A 134 12.57 -12.63 9.55
N THR A 135 12.69 -13.89 9.16
CA THR A 135 13.54 -14.85 9.86
C THR A 135 14.98 -14.33 9.95
N TYR A 136 15.46 -13.65 8.91
CA TYR A 136 16.78 -13.06 8.87
C TYR A 136 16.95 -11.95 9.93
N ALA A 137 16.06 -10.98 9.96
CA ALA A 137 16.10 -9.90 10.94
C ALA A 137 15.99 -10.42 12.38
N ASN A 138 15.13 -11.42 12.60
CA ASN A 138 14.98 -12.04 13.92
C ASN A 138 16.28 -12.67 14.43
N THR A 139 17.09 -13.28 13.57
CA THR A 139 18.43 -13.81 13.97
C THR A 139 19.42 -12.72 14.37
N ALA A 140 19.24 -11.51 13.83
CA ALA A 140 20.03 -10.32 14.18
C ALA A 140 19.41 -9.50 15.35
N SER A 141 18.37 -10.02 16.01
CA SER A 141 17.62 -9.31 17.05
C SER A 141 16.99 -7.98 16.59
N ALA A 142 16.74 -7.86 15.28
CA ALA A 142 15.98 -6.76 14.69
C ALA A 142 14.51 -7.15 14.53
N THR A 143 13.64 -6.17 14.35
CA THR A 143 12.19 -6.39 14.26
C THR A 143 11.57 -5.47 13.20
N ALA A 144 10.39 -5.86 12.69
CA ALA A 144 9.55 -5.05 11.81
C ALA A 144 10.28 -4.55 10.54
N ASP A 145 11.03 -5.44 9.90
CA ASP A 145 11.78 -5.14 8.69
C ASP A 145 11.02 -5.44 7.40
N GLU A 146 9.88 -6.12 7.48
CA GLU A 146 9.11 -6.50 6.30
C GLU A 146 8.17 -5.39 5.84
N MET A 147 7.95 -5.35 4.54
CA MET A 147 6.90 -4.55 3.90
C MET A 147 6.23 -5.36 2.77
N HIS A 148 5.03 -4.94 2.39
CA HIS A 148 4.37 -5.42 1.18
C HIS A 148 4.35 -4.34 0.12
N ILE A 149 4.52 -4.73 -1.14
CA ILE A 149 4.48 -3.81 -2.28
C ILE A 149 3.52 -4.39 -3.32
N ALA A 150 2.59 -3.55 -3.78
CA ALA A 150 1.67 -3.85 -4.88
C ALA A 150 1.93 -2.89 -6.04
N VAL A 151 2.03 -3.43 -7.25
CA VAL A 151 2.05 -2.68 -8.51
C VAL A 151 0.65 -2.74 -9.10
N VAL A 152 0.09 -1.59 -9.40
CA VAL A 152 -1.31 -1.43 -9.79
C VAL A 152 -1.40 -0.70 -11.10
N ASP A 153 -2.26 -1.17 -11.98
CA ASP A 153 -2.69 -0.48 -13.20
C ASP A 153 -3.81 0.50 -12.84
N GLU A 154 -3.44 1.72 -12.45
CA GLU A 154 -4.38 2.70 -11.91
C GLU A 154 -5.42 3.14 -12.94
N ASP A 155 -4.99 3.39 -14.17
CA ASP A 155 -5.85 3.88 -15.24
C ASP A 155 -6.39 2.78 -16.17
N GLY A 156 -5.86 1.56 -16.06
CA GLY A 156 -6.29 0.41 -16.87
C GLY A 156 -5.62 0.33 -18.26
N GLU A 157 -4.49 1.01 -18.47
CA GLU A 157 -3.78 1.01 -19.76
C GLU A 157 -3.08 -0.32 -20.07
N TRP A 158 -2.81 -1.14 -19.04
CA TRP A 158 -2.19 -2.46 -19.16
C TRP A 158 -3.20 -3.59 -19.31
N THR A 159 -4.25 -3.55 -18.48
CA THR A 159 -5.18 -4.66 -18.30
C THR A 159 -6.56 -4.37 -18.90
N GLY A 160 -6.86 -3.12 -19.22
CA GLY A 160 -8.20 -2.65 -19.53
C GLY A 160 -9.09 -2.43 -18.32
N VAL A 161 -8.58 -2.67 -17.09
CA VAL A 161 -9.35 -2.55 -15.84
C VAL A 161 -8.62 -1.63 -14.87
N LYS A 162 -9.27 -0.53 -14.49
CA LYS A 162 -8.74 0.44 -13.52
C LYS A 162 -8.52 -0.19 -12.15
N ASN A 163 -7.43 0.22 -11.51
CA ASN A 163 -7.04 -0.24 -10.18
C ASN A 163 -6.80 -1.75 -10.07
N GLN A 164 -6.46 -2.39 -11.20
CA GLN A 164 -6.09 -3.81 -11.22
C GLN A 164 -4.68 -3.99 -10.66
N VAL A 165 -4.52 -4.84 -9.64
CA VAL A 165 -3.20 -5.26 -9.15
C VAL A 165 -2.57 -6.19 -10.20
N ILE A 166 -1.35 -5.87 -10.63
CA ILE A 166 -0.62 -6.61 -11.67
C ILE A 166 0.63 -7.32 -11.16
N GLU A 167 1.24 -6.83 -10.07
CA GLU A 167 2.30 -7.54 -9.35
C GLU A 167 2.15 -7.34 -7.85
N VAL A 168 2.57 -8.36 -7.08
CA VAL A 168 2.66 -8.30 -5.62
C VAL A 168 4.01 -8.81 -5.15
N PHE A 169 4.57 -8.14 -4.15
CA PHE A 169 5.83 -8.52 -3.50
C PHE A 169 5.57 -8.62 -2.00
N PRO A 170 5.21 -9.82 -1.50
CA PRO A 170 4.92 -10.03 -0.10
C PRO A 170 6.19 -10.10 0.74
N ALA A 171 6.15 -9.56 1.95
CA ALA A 171 7.16 -9.73 3.00
C ALA A 171 8.61 -9.50 2.52
N VAL A 172 8.82 -8.49 1.67
CA VAL A 172 10.16 -8.05 1.28
C VAL A 172 10.77 -7.23 2.41
N SER A 173 12.08 -7.38 2.65
CA SER A 173 12.75 -6.76 3.79
C SER A 173 13.33 -5.38 3.46
N MET A 174 13.28 -4.48 4.41
CA MET A 174 14.00 -3.21 4.39
C MET A 174 15.50 -3.35 4.72
N ALA A 175 15.91 -4.48 5.32
CA ALA A 175 17.31 -4.75 5.63
C ALA A 175 18.08 -5.14 4.35
N SER A 176 19.14 -4.40 4.05
CA SER A 176 19.91 -4.53 2.79
C SER A 176 20.64 -5.87 2.65
N ASP A 177 20.87 -6.57 3.73
CA ASP A 177 21.54 -7.87 3.81
C ASP A 177 20.60 -9.05 4.05
N ALA A 178 19.29 -8.78 4.09
CA ALA A 178 18.28 -9.82 4.30
C ALA A 178 18.31 -10.89 3.22
N LYS A 179 18.14 -12.14 3.65
CA LYS A 179 18.10 -13.32 2.79
C LYS A 179 16.82 -14.13 3.04
N THR A 180 16.34 -14.74 1.98
CA THR A 180 15.34 -15.80 2.04
C THR A 180 15.98 -17.11 2.53
N GLU A 181 15.19 -18.11 2.88
CA GLU A 181 15.68 -19.42 3.34
C GLU A 181 16.57 -20.13 2.31
N ASP A 182 16.34 -19.89 1.02
CA ASP A 182 17.16 -20.41 -0.08
C ASP A 182 18.38 -19.55 -0.40
N GLY A 183 18.67 -18.52 0.41
CA GLY A 183 19.88 -17.68 0.34
C GLY A 183 19.83 -16.53 -0.67
N ARG A 184 18.72 -16.32 -1.36
CA ARG A 184 18.53 -15.17 -2.27
C ARG A 184 18.35 -13.88 -1.50
N SER A 185 18.61 -12.73 -2.13
CA SER A 185 18.28 -11.44 -1.54
C SER A 185 16.77 -11.33 -1.31
N ASN A 186 16.39 -10.93 -0.08
CA ASN A 186 15.03 -10.51 0.25
C ASN A 186 14.95 -8.99 0.44
N TYR A 187 16.03 -8.27 0.17
CA TYR A 187 16.02 -6.81 0.20
C TYR A 187 15.07 -6.26 -0.86
N TYR A 188 14.12 -5.43 -0.46
CA TYR A 188 13.04 -4.98 -1.33
C TYR A 188 13.53 -4.33 -2.63
N LYS A 189 14.61 -3.54 -2.58
CA LYS A 189 15.22 -2.93 -3.76
C LYS A 189 15.69 -3.98 -4.77
N ASP A 190 16.43 -4.99 -4.30
CA ASP A 190 16.93 -6.06 -5.16
C ASP A 190 15.80 -6.91 -5.72
N VAL A 191 14.81 -7.22 -4.86
CA VAL A 191 13.65 -8.01 -5.26
C VAL A 191 12.88 -7.31 -6.37
N ILE A 192 12.60 -6.02 -6.22
CA ILE A 192 11.87 -5.23 -7.23
C ILE A 192 12.69 -5.12 -8.52
N ASN A 193 13.94 -4.71 -8.44
CA ASN A 193 14.77 -4.51 -9.64
C ASN A 193 14.93 -5.80 -10.46
N ASN A 194 15.09 -6.96 -9.78
CA ASN A 194 15.32 -8.24 -10.44
C ASN A 194 14.01 -8.94 -10.89
N ARG A 195 12.86 -8.65 -10.27
CA ARG A 195 11.64 -9.42 -10.48
C ARG A 195 10.49 -8.62 -11.09
N SER A 196 10.38 -7.32 -10.83
CA SER A 196 9.33 -6.52 -11.43
C SER A 196 9.52 -6.38 -12.93
N GLN A 197 8.46 -6.57 -13.67
CA GLN A 197 8.43 -6.32 -15.11
C GLN A 197 8.03 -4.87 -15.44
N TYR A 198 7.57 -4.10 -14.45
CA TYR A 198 6.95 -2.79 -14.66
C TYR A 198 7.74 -1.63 -14.11
N VAL A 199 8.51 -1.81 -13.03
CA VAL A 199 9.16 -0.71 -12.33
C VAL A 199 10.59 -1.03 -11.89
N TRP A 200 11.40 0.05 -11.77
CA TRP A 200 12.69 0.05 -11.07
C TRP A 200 12.59 0.90 -9.80
N TRP A 201 13.40 0.55 -8.82
CA TRP A 201 13.64 1.35 -7.64
C TRP A 201 14.51 2.57 -7.99
N THR A 202 14.20 3.74 -7.38
CA THR A 202 14.98 4.97 -7.58
C THR A 202 15.35 5.66 -6.29
N LYS A 203 14.56 5.45 -5.23
CA LYS A 203 14.79 6.07 -3.93
C LYS A 203 14.18 5.20 -2.83
N HIS A 204 14.77 5.22 -1.64
CA HIS A 204 14.21 4.53 -0.49
C HIS A 204 12.89 5.16 -0.07
N HIS A 205 11.94 4.28 0.26
CA HIS A 205 10.68 4.68 0.87
C HIS A 205 10.97 5.40 2.19
N ALA A 206 10.36 6.57 2.38
CA ALA A 206 10.44 7.24 3.65
C ALA A 206 9.60 6.45 4.66
N SER A 207 10.26 5.82 5.63
CA SER A 207 9.55 5.29 6.80
C SER A 207 9.01 6.47 7.59
N ASN A 208 7.69 6.57 7.69
CA ASN A 208 7.03 7.53 8.58
C ASN A 208 7.22 7.11 10.05
#